data_fb3eb91fed7917e1944be5fb49424598
#
_entry.id   fb3eb91fed7917e1944be5fb49424598
#
_cell.length_a   1.000
_cell.length_b   1.000
_cell.length_c   1.000
_cell.angle_alpha   90.00
_cell.angle_beta   90.00
_cell.angle_gamma   90.00
#
_symmetry.space_group_name_H-M   'P 1'
#
loop_
_entity.id
_entity.type
_entity.pdbx_description
1 polymer ?
#
loop_
_entity_poly.entity_id
_entity_poly.type
_entity_poly.pdbx_seq_one_letter_code
_entity_poly.pdbx_strand_id
1 'polypeptide(L)'
;MSNNTATIKTRKNLVSTRTITMTALLAAISYVLAFLEFPVPLSPSFARMDLSDLPALIGAFAFGPVTGVMIELIKNILQLLSTSTGGIGELANFLMGASYVLAAGFIYKYKKTKKMAKWACVISSVVMGIAAAIANYFILLPLFETFMPLDQLIASFGEFLPFIKTKLDVVLFNALPFNILKGLVIGAIAMMIYKKLTPIGNCETQN
;
A
#
# COMPACT_ATOMS: atom_id res chain seq x y z
N MET A 1 6.50 -26.60 54.90
CA MET A 1 7.13 -26.68 53.57
C MET A 1 6.19 -26.02 52.56
N SER A 2 6.46 -24.79 52.20
CA SER A 2 5.63 -23.99 51.28
C SER A 2 6.21 -24.14 49.88
N ASN A 3 5.47 -24.79 48.97
CA ASN A 3 5.85 -24.92 47.57
C ASN A 3 5.46 -23.61 46.83
N ASN A 4 6.43 -22.72 46.69
CA ASN A 4 6.33 -21.60 45.78
C ASN A 4 6.48 -22.11 44.32
N THR A 5 5.36 -22.45 43.70
CA THR A 5 5.31 -22.68 42.25
C THR A 5 5.29 -21.31 41.57
N ALA A 6 6.47 -20.81 41.18
CA ALA A 6 6.59 -19.61 40.38
C ALA A 6 5.97 -19.89 39.00
N THR A 7 4.77 -19.38 38.78
CA THR A 7 4.12 -19.42 37.47
C THR A 7 4.89 -18.50 36.50
N ILE A 8 5.72 -19.10 35.66
CA ILE A 8 6.40 -18.38 34.59
C ILE A 8 5.31 -17.88 33.63
N LYS A 9 5.00 -16.60 33.71
CA LYS A 9 4.13 -15.88 32.78
C LYS A 9 4.84 -15.84 31.45
N THR A 10 4.61 -16.85 30.59
CA THR A 10 5.12 -16.90 29.23
C THR A 10 4.63 -15.66 28.50
N ARG A 11 5.53 -14.80 28.06
CA ARG A 11 5.27 -13.59 27.28
C ARG A 11 4.56 -13.99 25.97
N LYS A 12 3.24 -13.79 25.95
CA LYS A 12 2.37 -14.02 24.78
C LYS A 12 2.51 -12.86 23.78
N ASN A 13 3.68 -12.72 23.16
CA ASN A 13 3.92 -11.75 22.08
C ASN A 13 4.77 -12.35 20.93
N LEU A 14 4.60 -13.63 20.68
CA LEU A 14 5.16 -14.22 19.48
C LEU A 14 4.09 -14.11 18.37
N VAL A 15 4.44 -13.42 17.28
CA VAL A 15 3.64 -13.42 16.06
C VAL A 15 3.40 -14.86 15.67
N SER A 16 2.13 -15.25 15.47
CA SER A 16 1.78 -16.63 15.14
C SER A 16 2.53 -17.08 13.87
N THR A 17 3.05 -18.30 13.86
CA THR A 17 3.68 -18.91 12.68
C THR A 17 2.77 -18.79 11.46
N ARG A 18 1.46 -18.96 11.65
CA ARG A 18 0.44 -18.77 10.61
C ARG A 18 0.49 -17.35 10.01
N THR A 19 0.58 -16.32 10.86
CA THR A 19 0.66 -14.92 10.39
C THR A 19 1.94 -14.70 9.59
N ILE A 20 3.07 -15.24 10.02
CA ILE A 20 4.35 -15.13 9.31
C ILE A 20 4.25 -15.80 7.93
N THR A 21 3.75 -17.04 7.87
CA THR A 21 3.61 -17.80 6.62
C THR A 21 2.66 -17.08 5.65
N MET A 22 1.52 -16.59 6.14
CA MET A 22 0.55 -15.85 5.30
C MET A 22 1.11 -14.51 4.84
N THR A 23 1.88 -13.81 5.67
CA THR A 23 2.57 -12.56 5.28
C THR A 23 3.54 -12.82 4.14
N ALA A 24 4.36 -13.87 4.25
CA ALA A 24 5.33 -14.24 3.21
C ALA A 24 4.63 -14.64 1.90
N LEU A 25 3.56 -15.44 1.98
CA LEU A 25 2.78 -15.86 0.81
C LEU A 25 2.12 -14.66 0.12
N LEU A 26 1.46 -13.77 0.89
CA LEU A 26 0.82 -12.58 0.34
C LEU A 26 1.86 -11.60 -0.24
N ALA A 27 3.05 -11.48 0.37
CA ALA A 27 4.13 -10.67 -0.17
C ALA A 27 4.66 -11.22 -1.51
N ALA A 28 4.79 -12.54 -1.64
CA ALA A 28 5.17 -13.18 -2.90
C ALA A 28 4.12 -12.95 -4.00
N ILE A 29 2.83 -13.11 -3.69
CA ILE A 29 1.74 -12.81 -4.63
C ILE A 29 1.75 -11.31 -5.00
N SER A 30 1.96 -10.43 -4.03
CA SER A 30 2.06 -8.98 -4.22
C SER A 30 3.20 -8.63 -5.19
N TYR A 31 4.36 -9.25 -5.01
CA TYR A 31 5.52 -9.08 -5.88
C TYR A 31 5.22 -9.52 -7.33
N VAL A 32 4.57 -10.68 -7.52
CA VAL A 32 4.17 -11.15 -8.86
C VAL A 32 3.17 -10.19 -9.50
N LEU A 33 2.17 -9.71 -8.75
CA LEU A 33 1.18 -8.76 -9.26
C LEU A 33 1.77 -7.39 -9.62
N ALA A 34 2.92 -7.03 -9.04
CA ALA A 34 3.62 -5.79 -9.38
C ALA A 34 4.15 -5.77 -10.81
N PHE A 35 4.39 -6.93 -11.43
CA PHE A 35 4.77 -7.00 -12.86
C PHE A 35 3.57 -6.85 -13.80
N LEU A 36 2.34 -6.93 -13.30
CA LEU A 36 1.12 -6.68 -14.08
C LEU A 36 0.77 -5.19 -14.01
N GLU A 37 1.59 -4.40 -14.66
CA GLU A 37 1.45 -2.95 -14.73
C GLU A 37 0.58 -2.52 -15.91
N PHE A 38 -0.29 -1.55 -15.65
CA PHE A 38 -1.14 -0.94 -16.67
C PHE A 38 -0.76 0.54 -16.85
N PRO A 39 -0.52 1.01 -18.07
CA PRO A 39 -0.34 2.43 -18.32
C PRO A 39 -1.61 3.19 -17.95
N VAL A 40 -1.45 4.30 -17.26
CA VAL A 40 -2.58 5.16 -16.90
C VAL A 40 -2.74 6.24 -17.97
N PRO A 41 -3.93 6.40 -18.55
CA PRO A 41 -4.20 7.49 -19.47
C PRO A 41 -3.88 8.84 -18.83
N LEU A 42 -3.34 9.78 -19.61
CA LEU A 42 -3.01 11.15 -19.18
C LEU A 42 -1.87 11.25 -18.15
N SER A 43 -1.02 10.22 -18.06
CA SER A 43 0.17 10.23 -17.22
C SER A 43 1.40 9.80 -18.01
N PRO A 44 2.61 10.30 -17.66
CA PRO A 44 3.85 9.86 -18.29
C PRO A 44 4.05 8.34 -18.19
N SER A 45 4.87 7.78 -19.07
CA SER A 45 5.09 6.34 -19.23
C SER A 45 5.65 5.64 -17.96
N PHE A 46 6.23 6.40 -17.04
CA PHE A 46 6.71 5.90 -15.76
C PHE A 46 5.62 5.86 -14.66
N ALA A 47 4.48 6.53 -14.86
CA ALA A 47 3.33 6.45 -13.94
C ALA A 47 2.45 5.27 -14.33
N ARG A 48 2.71 4.11 -13.75
CA ARG A 48 2.00 2.86 -14.01
C ARG A 48 1.16 2.46 -12.80
N MET A 49 0.03 1.85 -13.07
CA MET A 49 -0.85 1.30 -12.05
C MET A 49 -0.72 -0.23 -12.04
N ASP A 50 -0.57 -0.79 -10.87
CA ASP A 50 -0.52 -2.22 -10.62
C ASP A 50 -1.54 -2.64 -9.56
N LEU A 51 -1.74 -3.94 -9.39
CA LEU A 51 -2.65 -4.52 -8.39
C LEU A 51 -1.89 -5.09 -7.19
N SER A 52 -0.62 -4.76 -7.03
CA SER A 52 0.25 -5.35 -6.00
C SER A 52 -0.16 -4.99 -4.56
N ASP A 53 -0.84 -3.87 -4.36
CA ASP A 53 -1.33 -3.46 -3.04
C ASP A 53 -2.57 -4.27 -2.59
N LEU A 54 -3.20 -5.04 -3.51
CA LEU A 54 -4.38 -5.85 -3.19
C LEU A 54 -4.11 -6.96 -2.15
N PRO A 55 -3.05 -7.81 -2.29
CA PRO A 55 -2.73 -8.79 -1.25
C PRO A 55 -2.33 -8.15 0.08
N ALA A 56 -1.69 -6.97 0.05
CA ALA A 56 -1.34 -6.23 1.26
C ALA A 56 -2.59 -5.72 1.99
N LEU A 57 -3.59 -5.21 1.27
CA LEU A 57 -4.89 -4.82 1.82
C LEU A 57 -5.64 -6.02 2.43
N ILE A 58 -5.61 -7.17 1.75
CA ILE A 58 -6.18 -8.43 2.27
C ILE A 58 -5.47 -8.84 3.56
N GLY A 59 -4.14 -8.78 3.60
CA GLY A 59 -3.33 -9.04 4.78
C GLY A 59 -3.66 -8.10 5.93
N ALA A 60 -3.86 -6.81 5.64
CA ALA A 60 -4.27 -5.82 6.63
C ALA A 60 -5.66 -6.11 7.23
N PHE A 61 -6.61 -6.56 6.44
CA PHE A 61 -7.94 -6.93 6.92
C PHE A 61 -7.95 -8.26 7.71
N ALA A 62 -7.18 -9.25 7.26
CA ALA A 62 -7.16 -10.57 7.89
C ALA A 62 -6.33 -10.61 9.19
N PHE A 63 -5.13 -10.02 9.17
CA PHE A 63 -4.12 -10.14 10.22
C PHE A 63 -3.77 -8.82 10.91
N GLY A 64 -4.33 -7.71 10.42
CA GLY A 64 -4.14 -6.38 11.00
C GLY A 64 -3.19 -5.47 10.19
N PRO A 65 -3.19 -4.15 10.53
CA PRO A 65 -2.52 -3.13 9.73
C PRO A 65 -1.01 -3.34 9.59
N VAL A 66 -0.35 -3.82 10.65
CA VAL A 66 1.09 -4.07 10.64
C VAL A 66 1.47 -5.15 9.61
N THR A 67 0.65 -6.21 9.49
CA THR A 67 0.86 -7.26 8.48
C THR A 67 0.77 -6.70 7.07
N GLY A 68 -0.20 -5.82 6.79
CA GLY A 68 -0.30 -5.14 5.50
C GLY A 68 0.96 -4.32 5.16
N VAL A 69 1.47 -3.54 6.12
CA VAL A 69 2.71 -2.76 5.96
C VAL A 69 3.92 -3.67 5.73
N MET A 70 4.01 -4.80 6.43
CA MET A 70 5.10 -5.77 6.23
C MET A 70 5.07 -6.40 4.82
N ILE A 71 3.87 -6.68 4.30
CA ILE A 71 3.71 -7.18 2.92
C ILE A 71 4.20 -6.12 1.93
N GLU A 72 3.81 -4.85 2.11
CA GLU A 72 4.27 -3.74 1.28
C GLU A 72 5.80 -3.58 1.34
N LEU A 73 6.38 -3.67 2.54
CA LEU A 73 7.83 -3.55 2.72
C LEU A 73 8.58 -4.66 1.96
N ILE A 74 8.18 -5.92 2.18
CA ILE A 74 8.83 -7.07 1.55
C ILE A 74 8.69 -7.00 0.03
N LYS A 75 7.50 -6.70 -0.49
CA LYS A 75 7.25 -6.54 -1.92
C LYS A 75 8.19 -5.50 -2.53
N ASN A 76 8.27 -4.32 -1.94
CA ASN A 76 9.07 -3.22 -2.49
C ASN A 76 10.58 -3.49 -2.36
N ILE A 77 11.04 -4.16 -1.31
CA ILE A 77 12.44 -4.63 -1.20
C ILE A 77 12.76 -5.62 -2.34
N LEU A 78 11.87 -6.56 -2.63
CA LEU A 78 12.07 -7.49 -3.74
C LEU A 78 12.06 -6.78 -5.10
N GLN A 79 11.23 -5.75 -5.28
CA GLN A 79 11.20 -4.96 -6.52
C GLN A 79 12.49 -4.17 -6.76
N LEU A 80 13.26 -3.82 -5.73
CA LEU A 80 14.58 -3.19 -5.90
C LEU A 80 15.54 -4.02 -6.75
N LEU A 81 15.35 -5.35 -6.80
CA LEU A 81 16.17 -6.24 -7.64
C LEU A 81 15.92 -6.04 -9.15
N SER A 82 14.79 -5.46 -9.52
CA SER A 82 14.37 -5.21 -10.91
C SER A 82 14.00 -3.74 -11.16
N THR A 83 14.55 -2.83 -10.35
CA THR A 83 14.22 -1.40 -10.44
C THR A 83 14.63 -0.78 -11.77
N SER A 84 13.75 0.03 -12.36
CA SER A 84 14.04 0.89 -13.51
C SER A 84 14.24 2.36 -13.13
N THR A 85 13.95 2.72 -11.87
CA THR A 85 13.92 4.11 -11.36
C THR A 85 14.97 4.37 -10.28
N GLY A 86 15.95 3.47 -10.14
CA GLY A 86 16.99 3.59 -9.11
C GLY A 86 16.46 3.52 -7.67
N GLY A 87 15.30 2.87 -7.47
CA GLY A 87 14.68 2.70 -6.15
C GLY A 87 13.67 3.79 -5.78
N ILE A 88 13.57 4.88 -6.55
CA ILE A 88 12.62 5.98 -6.23
C ILE A 88 11.17 5.53 -6.41
N GLY A 89 10.88 4.77 -7.47
CA GLY A 89 9.56 4.23 -7.73
C GLY A 89 9.11 3.26 -6.64
N GLU A 90 10.00 2.39 -6.18
CA GLU A 90 9.74 1.42 -5.13
C GLU A 90 9.54 2.11 -3.76
N LEU A 91 10.31 3.16 -3.48
CA LEU A 91 10.11 3.99 -2.30
C LEU A 91 8.74 4.69 -2.35
N ALA A 92 8.39 5.25 -3.50
CA ALA A 92 7.09 5.86 -3.72
C ALA A 92 5.95 4.86 -3.49
N ASN A 93 6.04 3.69 -4.12
CA ASN A 93 5.05 2.63 -4.01
C ASN A 93 4.91 2.14 -2.56
N PHE A 94 6.02 1.98 -1.83
CA PHE A 94 6.00 1.64 -0.41
C PHE A 94 5.30 2.70 0.44
N LEU A 95 5.64 3.99 0.29
CA LEU A 95 5.05 5.06 1.10
C LEU A 95 3.53 5.16 0.89
N MET A 96 3.08 5.06 -0.36
CA MET A 96 1.67 5.13 -0.72
C MET A 96 0.92 3.87 -0.31
N GLY A 97 1.44 2.68 -0.65
CA GLY A 97 0.85 1.41 -0.28
C GLY A 97 0.78 1.22 1.24
N ALA A 98 1.86 1.53 1.97
CA ALA A 98 1.88 1.45 3.43
C ALA A 98 0.86 2.39 4.07
N SER A 99 0.74 3.65 3.60
CA SER A 99 -0.27 4.60 4.09
C SER A 99 -1.70 4.10 3.87
N TYR A 100 -1.95 3.51 2.68
CA TYR A 100 -3.23 2.92 2.31
C TYR A 100 -3.62 1.75 3.21
N VAL A 101 -2.77 0.73 3.30
CA VAL A 101 -3.07 -0.48 4.06
C VAL A 101 -3.09 -0.25 5.56
N LEU A 102 -2.28 0.70 6.05
CA LEU A 102 -2.26 1.10 7.45
C LEU A 102 -3.60 1.74 7.84
N ALA A 103 -4.04 2.75 7.09
CA ALA A 103 -5.31 3.43 7.32
C ALA A 103 -6.49 2.45 7.21
N ALA A 104 -6.53 1.63 6.13
CA ALA A 104 -7.59 0.65 5.92
C ALA A 104 -7.66 -0.38 7.04
N GLY A 105 -6.51 -0.90 7.46
CA GLY A 105 -6.41 -1.89 8.53
C GLY A 105 -6.84 -1.33 9.88
N PHE A 106 -6.48 -0.10 10.23
CA PHE A 106 -6.92 0.55 11.47
C PHE A 106 -8.43 0.78 11.48
N ILE A 107 -9.01 1.32 10.40
CA ILE A 107 -10.44 1.57 10.29
C ILE A 107 -11.22 0.24 10.40
N TYR A 108 -10.77 -0.78 9.67
CA TYR A 108 -11.44 -2.08 9.67
C TYR A 108 -11.31 -2.83 11.02
N LYS A 109 -10.19 -2.64 11.72
CA LYS A 109 -9.97 -3.24 13.05
C LYS A 109 -11.03 -2.80 14.07
N TYR A 110 -11.56 -1.58 13.93
CA TYR A 110 -12.54 -1.03 14.85
C TYR A 110 -13.88 -1.76 14.79
N LYS A 111 -14.38 -2.08 13.57
CA LYS A 111 -15.57 -2.93 13.37
C LYS A 111 -15.37 -3.81 12.13
N LYS A 112 -15.22 -5.12 12.35
CA LYS A 112 -15.01 -6.12 11.28
C LYS A 112 -16.33 -6.44 10.53
N THR A 113 -16.89 -5.45 9.83
CA THR A 113 -18.11 -5.61 9.04
C THR A 113 -17.87 -5.25 7.58
N LYS A 114 -18.64 -5.82 6.67
CA LYS A 114 -18.58 -5.50 5.23
C LYS A 114 -18.78 -4.01 4.95
N LYS A 115 -19.66 -3.34 5.72
CA LYS A 115 -19.90 -1.89 5.61
C LYS A 115 -18.64 -1.11 5.99
N MET A 116 -17.99 -1.48 7.10
CA MET A 116 -16.73 -0.85 7.51
C MET A 116 -15.59 -1.12 6.56
N ALA A 117 -15.48 -2.31 5.97
CA ALA A 117 -14.48 -2.60 4.95
C ALA A 117 -14.61 -1.67 3.73
N LYS A 118 -15.85 -1.40 3.26
CA LYS A 118 -16.10 -0.44 2.18
C LYS A 118 -15.63 0.97 2.55
N TRP A 119 -16.02 1.47 3.73
CA TRP A 119 -15.61 2.79 4.20
C TRP A 119 -14.10 2.86 4.44
N ALA A 120 -13.51 1.78 4.95
CA ALA A 120 -12.05 1.69 5.11
C ALA A 120 -11.35 1.87 3.76
N CYS A 121 -11.79 1.19 2.69
CA CYS A 121 -11.23 1.35 1.36
C CYS A 121 -11.35 2.79 0.84
N VAL A 122 -12.53 3.42 0.98
CA VAL A 122 -12.75 4.78 0.47
C VAL A 122 -11.91 5.81 1.23
N ILE A 123 -11.95 5.77 2.56
CA ILE A 123 -11.21 6.73 3.41
C ILE A 123 -9.70 6.54 3.21
N SER A 124 -9.23 5.30 3.18
CA SER A 124 -7.79 5.04 2.99
C SER A 124 -7.29 5.43 1.60
N SER A 125 -8.15 5.39 0.56
CA SER A 125 -7.79 5.93 -0.76
C SER A 125 -7.52 7.43 -0.71
N VAL A 126 -8.30 8.18 0.05
CA VAL A 126 -8.06 9.62 0.27
C VAL A 126 -6.77 9.83 1.07
N VAL A 127 -6.54 9.03 2.12
CA VAL A 127 -5.29 9.09 2.90
C VAL A 127 -4.08 8.78 2.02
N MET A 128 -4.17 7.77 1.15
CA MET A 128 -3.14 7.45 0.16
C MET A 128 -2.84 8.61 -0.77
N GLY A 129 -3.89 9.28 -1.30
CA GLY A 129 -3.73 10.45 -2.16
C GLY A 129 -3.04 11.62 -1.45
N ILE A 130 -3.42 11.91 -0.20
CA ILE A 130 -2.78 12.96 0.60
C ILE A 130 -1.31 12.58 0.90
N ALA A 131 -1.05 11.34 1.29
CA ALA A 131 0.30 10.85 1.52
C ALA A 131 1.15 10.94 0.24
N ALA A 132 0.56 10.61 -0.92
CA ALA A 132 1.20 10.76 -2.22
C ALA A 132 1.51 12.22 -2.53
N ALA A 133 0.61 13.14 -2.27
CA ALA A 133 0.85 14.56 -2.48
C ALA A 133 2.03 15.07 -1.63
N ILE A 134 2.06 14.74 -0.35
CA ILE A 134 3.13 15.13 0.58
C ILE A 134 4.45 14.47 0.16
N ALA A 135 4.46 13.16 -0.06
CA ALA A 135 5.67 12.43 -0.41
C ALA A 135 6.24 12.89 -1.77
N ASN A 136 5.40 13.11 -2.79
CA ASN A 136 5.85 13.62 -4.08
C ASN A 136 6.48 15.01 -3.94
N TYR A 137 5.82 15.92 -3.21
CA TYR A 137 6.31 17.29 -3.11
C TYR A 137 7.64 17.40 -2.35
N PHE A 138 7.77 16.71 -1.22
CA PHE A 138 8.92 16.87 -0.33
C PHE A 138 10.03 15.84 -0.52
N ILE A 139 9.74 14.66 -1.06
CA ILE A 139 10.69 13.56 -1.14
C ILE A 139 10.95 13.14 -2.59
N LEU A 140 9.90 12.74 -3.33
CA LEU A 140 10.08 12.06 -4.60
C LEU A 140 10.52 13.00 -5.72
N LEU A 141 9.87 14.17 -5.86
CA LEU A 141 10.26 15.13 -6.89
C LEU A 141 11.68 15.67 -6.65
N PRO A 142 12.11 16.09 -5.43
CA PRO A 142 13.50 16.42 -5.18
C PRO A 142 14.49 15.27 -5.44
N LEU A 143 14.06 14.03 -5.18
CA LEU A 143 14.90 12.86 -5.43
C LEU A 143 15.02 12.59 -6.94
N PHE A 144 13.95 12.78 -7.71
CA PHE A 144 14.00 12.70 -9.18
C PHE A 144 14.88 13.79 -9.81
N GLU A 145 14.97 14.98 -9.19
CA GLU A 145 15.86 16.04 -9.65
C GLU A 145 17.35 15.63 -9.70
N THR A 146 17.75 14.62 -8.92
CA THR A 146 19.13 14.09 -8.95
C THR A 146 19.43 13.30 -10.22
N PHE A 147 18.41 12.84 -10.95
CA PHE A 147 18.55 12.04 -12.18
C PHE A 147 18.15 12.81 -13.43
N MET A 148 17.24 13.79 -13.30
CA MET A 148 16.67 14.55 -14.42
C MET A 148 16.33 15.97 -13.97
N PRO A 149 16.63 17.02 -14.75
CA PRO A 149 16.22 18.39 -14.44
C PRO A 149 14.69 18.49 -14.23
N LEU A 150 14.27 19.23 -13.21
CA LEU A 150 12.86 19.37 -12.84
C LEU A 150 12.01 19.90 -13.99
N ASP A 151 12.56 20.80 -14.82
CA ASP A 151 11.86 21.37 -15.98
C ASP A 151 11.51 20.28 -17.00
N GLN A 152 12.42 19.32 -17.24
CA GLN A 152 12.16 18.19 -18.15
C GLN A 152 11.10 17.24 -17.54
N LEU A 153 11.15 17.03 -16.23
CA LEU A 153 10.17 16.23 -15.53
C LEU A 153 8.77 16.87 -15.64
N ILE A 154 8.64 18.18 -15.37
CA ILE A 154 7.38 18.92 -15.51
C ILE A 154 6.90 18.92 -16.96
N ALA A 155 7.80 19.11 -17.92
CA ALA A 155 7.48 19.09 -19.35
C ALA A 155 6.85 17.74 -19.78
N SER A 156 7.37 16.62 -19.27
CA SER A 156 6.82 15.29 -19.57
C SER A 156 5.38 15.08 -19.05
N PHE A 157 5.00 15.75 -17.98
CA PHE A 157 3.59 15.80 -17.52
C PHE A 157 2.78 16.78 -18.35
N GLY A 158 3.38 17.91 -18.77
CA GLY A 158 2.77 18.94 -19.60
C GLY A 158 2.37 18.46 -20.99
N GLU A 159 3.04 17.45 -21.55
CA GLU A 159 2.66 16.81 -22.81
C GLU A 159 1.25 16.19 -22.77
N PHE A 160 0.87 15.65 -21.61
CA PHE A 160 -0.46 15.04 -21.39
C PHE A 160 -1.48 16.03 -20.83
N LEU A 161 -1.02 16.98 -19.99
CA LEU A 161 -1.85 17.95 -19.28
C LEU A 161 -1.22 19.35 -19.42
N PRO A 162 -1.57 20.12 -20.47
CA PRO A 162 -0.90 21.38 -20.81
C PRO A 162 -0.98 22.48 -19.75
N PHE A 163 -1.84 22.34 -18.74
CA PHE A 163 -1.95 23.27 -17.62
C PHE A 163 -0.95 22.98 -16.49
N ILE A 164 -0.24 21.86 -16.52
CA ILE A 164 0.82 21.53 -15.54
C ILE A 164 2.08 22.31 -15.93
N LYS A 165 2.45 23.29 -15.07
CA LYS A 165 3.61 24.15 -15.27
C LYS A 165 4.51 24.21 -14.04
N THR A 166 4.03 23.80 -12.90
CA THR A 166 4.77 23.87 -11.64
C THR A 166 4.82 22.51 -10.94
N LYS A 167 5.77 22.37 -10.03
CA LYS A 167 5.88 21.20 -9.14
C LYS A 167 4.57 20.92 -8.39
N LEU A 168 3.89 21.97 -7.97
CA LEU A 168 2.63 21.86 -7.25
C LEU A 168 1.50 21.36 -8.14
N ASP A 169 1.48 21.75 -9.42
CA ASP A 169 0.49 21.25 -10.38
C ASP A 169 0.65 19.74 -10.62
N VAL A 170 1.89 19.25 -10.75
CA VAL A 170 2.17 17.80 -10.85
C VAL A 170 1.58 17.06 -9.67
N VAL A 171 1.76 17.56 -8.46
CA VAL A 171 1.28 16.91 -7.24
C VAL A 171 -0.25 16.92 -7.16
N LEU A 172 -0.89 18.08 -7.41
CA LEU A 172 -2.34 18.24 -7.24
C LEU A 172 -3.15 17.61 -8.36
N PHE A 173 -2.67 17.67 -9.60
CA PHE A 173 -3.42 17.23 -10.76
C PHE A 173 -3.01 15.85 -11.29
N ASN A 174 -1.86 15.33 -10.86
CA ASN A 174 -1.44 13.98 -11.21
C ASN A 174 -1.30 13.08 -9.97
N ALA A 175 -0.34 13.33 -9.07
CA ALA A 175 -0.02 12.41 -7.99
C ALA A 175 -1.22 12.14 -7.05
N LEU A 176 -1.94 13.18 -6.63
CA LEU A 176 -3.08 13.07 -5.72
C LEU A 176 -4.25 12.30 -6.33
N PRO A 177 -4.82 12.70 -7.49
CA PRO A 177 -5.98 12.01 -8.07
C PRO A 177 -5.63 10.60 -8.54
N PHE A 178 -4.42 10.39 -9.06
CA PHE A 178 -3.93 9.07 -9.46
C PHE A 178 -3.95 8.08 -8.29
N ASN A 179 -3.39 8.45 -7.14
CA ASN A 179 -3.33 7.57 -5.98
C ASN A 179 -4.69 7.35 -5.32
N ILE A 180 -5.58 8.34 -5.33
CA ILE A 180 -6.98 8.14 -4.91
C ILE A 180 -7.65 7.11 -5.81
N LEU A 181 -7.51 7.25 -7.14
CA LEU A 181 -8.08 6.32 -8.11
C LEU A 181 -7.51 4.91 -7.95
N LYS A 182 -6.18 4.77 -7.81
CA LYS A 182 -5.51 3.49 -7.55
C LYS A 182 -6.10 2.82 -6.31
N GLY A 183 -6.19 3.54 -5.19
CA GLY A 183 -6.76 3.01 -3.94
C GLY A 183 -8.22 2.59 -4.08
N LEU A 184 -9.05 3.37 -4.80
CA LEU A 184 -10.45 3.02 -5.05
C LEU A 184 -10.61 1.76 -5.90
N VAL A 185 -9.80 1.61 -6.95
CA VAL A 185 -9.81 0.41 -7.81
C VAL A 185 -9.42 -0.82 -7.02
N ILE A 186 -8.32 -0.75 -6.26
CA ILE A 186 -7.85 -1.85 -5.39
C ILE A 186 -8.92 -2.19 -4.34
N GLY A 187 -9.51 -1.17 -3.71
CA GLY A 187 -10.60 -1.34 -2.75
C GLY A 187 -11.83 -1.99 -3.36
N ALA A 188 -12.23 -1.61 -4.58
CA ALA A 188 -13.35 -2.22 -5.29
C ALA A 188 -13.10 -3.71 -5.56
N ILE A 189 -11.90 -4.06 -6.07
CA ILE A 189 -11.51 -5.46 -6.31
C ILE A 189 -11.49 -6.25 -4.99
N ALA A 190 -10.90 -5.68 -3.92
CA ALA A 190 -10.89 -6.31 -2.60
C ALA A 190 -12.30 -6.60 -2.10
N MET A 191 -13.25 -5.68 -2.31
CA MET A 191 -14.64 -5.87 -1.91
C MET A 191 -15.40 -6.93 -2.73
N MET A 192 -15.00 -7.18 -3.99
CA MET A 192 -15.55 -8.28 -4.79
C MET A 192 -15.14 -9.65 -4.22
N ILE A 193 -13.91 -9.77 -3.74
CA ILE A 193 -13.38 -11.01 -3.15
C ILE A 193 -13.65 -11.12 -1.64
N TYR A 194 -14.13 -10.07 -1.00
CA TYR A 194 -14.33 -10.01 0.45
C TYR A 194 -15.13 -11.20 1.02
N LYS A 195 -16.16 -11.68 0.31
CA LYS A 195 -16.96 -12.84 0.73
C LYS A 195 -16.12 -14.13 0.86
N LYS A 196 -15.07 -14.26 0.06
CA LYS A 196 -14.17 -15.42 0.08
C LYS A 196 -13.08 -15.30 1.14
N LEU A 197 -12.84 -14.07 1.66
CA LEU A 197 -11.82 -13.79 2.66
C LEU A 197 -12.31 -13.90 4.10
N THR A 198 -13.62 -13.77 4.33
CA THR A 198 -14.23 -13.81 5.67
C THR A 198 -13.87 -15.08 6.47
N PRO A 199 -13.76 -16.30 5.88
CA PRO A 199 -13.35 -17.48 6.62
C PRO A 199 -11.92 -17.45 7.13
N ILE A 200 -11.03 -16.69 6.47
CA ILE A 200 -9.59 -16.64 6.80
C ILE A 200 -9.35 -15.86 8.09
N GLY A 201 -10.13 -14.80 8.35
CA GLY A 201 -10.01 -13.97 9.55
C GLY A 201 -10.72 -14.52 10.80
N ASN A 202 -11.75 -15.35 10.63
CA ASN A 202 -12.56 -15.83 11.77
C ASN A 202 -11.91 -16.98 12.58
N CYS A 203 -10.80 -17.55 12.11
CA CYS A 203 -10.09 -18.59 12.87
C CYS A 203 -9.25 -18.06 14.05
N GLU A 204 -9.10 -16.74 14.22
CA GLU A 204 -8.31 -16.18 15.33
C GLU A 204 -9.14 -15.90 16.61
N THR A 205 -10.47 -15.95 16.54
CA THR A 205 -11.34 -15.62 17.69
C THR A 205 -11.80 -16.83 18.51
N GLN A 206 -11.28 -18.03 18.22
CA GLN A 206 -11.68 -19.27 18.92
C GLN A 206 -10.59 -19.91 19.79
N ASN A 207 -9.55 -19.17 20.18
CA ASN A 207 -8.59 -19.66 21.18
C ASN A 207 -8.34 -18.65 22.28
#